data_8291229485aa51c70f7ab437c084c5ff
#
_entry.id   8291229485aa51c70f7ab437c084c5ff
#
_cell.length_a   1.000
_cell.length_b   1.000
_cell.length_c   1.000
_cell.angle_alpha   90.00
_cell.angle_beta   90.00
_cell.angle_gamma   90.00
#
_symmetry.space_group_name_H-M   'P 1'
#
loop_
_entity.id
_entity.type
_entity.pdbx_description
1 polymer ?
#
loop_
_entity_poly.entity_id
_entity_poly.type
_entity_poly.pdbx_seq_one_letter_code
_entity_poly.pdbx_strand_id
1 'polypeptide(L)'
;SGIRFIPNNRLGIVEKRFGRRSLKSGFIALHGEAGYQPNVLRGGLHFLMPIQYRVHIAPLVTIAQGKIGYVFARDGEPLSAMQVLASNTTANNFQDVTDFLTHGGQRGPQRQILREGTYAINLAQFVVITEERVYYLALSRDDQMVIESMTSVIKERKGFTPVVIKDSDDLIGIVTVHDGPSLPSGEIIAPVVGSDYNDSATYHNNYQMPDRFIAASGLRGRQLQVLVEGTYYLNRLFATVEMIHKTIVEVGFVGVVVSYTGKVSEDLSGLDYRHGELVSKGSRGVWSEPLLPGKYAFNTYAGKVVMVPTTNIILKWIKSEVGSHNLDENLSEVSLITKDAFEPSLPLSVVIHIDYQKAPLVVQRFGDVKKLVEQTLDPMVSAYFKNIGQTRTLIELIHERNEIQRQSSQEMKDKFLHYNLELEE
;
A
#
# COMPACT_ATOMS: atom_id res chain seq x y z
N SER A 1 -12.42 47.63 -34.72
CA SER A 1 -11.40 47.16 -35.65
C SER A 1 -11.33 45.65 -35.64
N GLY A 2 -11.15 45.03 -36.81
CA GLY A 2 -10.99 43.59 -36.95
C GLY A 2 -9.61 43.05 -36.48
N ILE A 3 -8.71 43.94 -36.13
CA ILE A 3 -7.36 43.63 -35.68
C ILE A 3 -7.39 43.35 -34.16
N ARG A 4 -6.83 42.24 -33.75
CA ARG A 4 -6.66 41.87 -32.36
C ARG A 4 -5.18 41.59 -32.08
N PHE A 5 -4.63 42.29 -31.11
CA PHE A 5 -3.29 42.03 -30.57
C PHE A 5 -3.41 41.12 -29.35
N ILE A 6 -2.68 40.01 -29.35
CA ILE A 6 -2.61 39.07 -28.21
C ILE A 6 -1.18 39.15 -27.65
N PRO A 7 -1.01 39.48 -26.36
CA PRO A 7 0.31 39.47 -25.70
C PRO A 7 0.93 38.05 -25.71
N ASN A 8 2.26 37.95 -25.77
CA ASN A 8 2.97 36.66 -25.82
C ASN A 8 2.73 35.76 -24.59
N ASN A 9 2.35 36.36 -23.46
CA ASN A 9 2.04 35.62 -22.22
C ASN A 9 0.54 35.24 -22.07
N ARG A 10 -0.25 35.46 -23.14
CA ARG A 10 -1.68 35.20 -23.19
C ARG A 10 -2.06 34.44 -24.44
N LEU A 11 -3.28 33.98 -24.47
CA LEU A 11 -3.89 33.34 -25.66
C LEU A 11 -5.27 33.92 -25.92
N GLY A 12 -5.74 33.82 -27.16
CA GLY A 12 -7.08 34.21 -27.57
C GLY A 12 -7.94 32.97 -27.82
N ILE A 13 -9.06 32.87 -27.12
CA ILE A 13 -10.08 31.85 -27.36
C ILE A 13 -11.13 32.46 -28.24
N VAL A 14 -11.36 31.84 -29.42
CA VAL A 14 -12.24 32.36 -30.45
C VAL A 14 -13.64 31.78 -30.27
N GLU A 15 -14.63 32.67 -30.20
CA GLU A 15 -16.06 32.34 -30.23
C GLU A 15 -16.66 32.84 -31.55
N LYS A 16 -17.20 31.94 -32.34
CA LYS A 16 -17.96 32.28 -33.57
C LYS A 16 -19.41 32.49 -33.18
N ARG A 17 -19.93 33.71 -33.38
CA ARG A 17 -21.27 34.12 -32.94
C ARG A 17 -22.38 33.55 -33.77
N PHE A 18 -22.15 33.41 -35.05
CA PHE A 18 -23.14 32.85 -35.99
C PHE A 18 -22.46 32.12 -37.14
N GLY A 19 -23.09 31.08 -37.61
CA GLY A 19 -22.64 30.21 -38.68
C GLY A 19 -23.84 29.62 -39.43
N ARG A 20 -23.58 29.03 -40.58
CA ARG A 20 -24.63 28.33 -41.37
C ARG A 20 -25.13 27.04 -40.69
N ARG A 21 -24.36 26.51 -39.75
CA ARG A 21 -24.67 25.30 -38.99
C ARG A 21 -24.70 25.64 -37.50
N SER A 22 -25.64 25.06 -36.79
CA SER A 22 -25.69 25.09 -35.33
C SER A 22 -25.04 23.85 -34.73
N LEU A 23 -24.48 23.96 -33.52
CA LEU A 23 -24.00 22.82 -32.76
C LEU A 23 -25.15 21.86 -32.45
N LYS A 24 -24.93 20.57 -32.66
CA LYS A 24 -25.89 19.51 -32.31
C LYS A 24 -25.74 19.03 -30.90
N SER A 25 -24.52 19.07 -30.37
CA SER A 25 -24.15 18.67 -29.01
C SER A 25 -22.86 19.40 -28.57
N GLY A 26 -22.63 19.51 -27.29
CA GLY A 26 -21.46 20.20 -26.75
C GLY A 26 -21.46 21.71 -27.02
N PHE A 27 -20.30 22.34 -26.91
CA PHE A 27 -20.15 23.80 -27.20
C PHE A 27 -18.84 24.13 -27.92
N ILE A 28 -18.06 23.12 -28.33
CA ILE A 28 -16.88 23.29 -29.19
C ILE A 28 -17.26 22.99 -30.64
N ALA A 29 -17.03 23.96 -31.52
CA ALA A 29 -17.38 23.90 -32.92
C ALA A 29 -16.22 23.33 -33.76
N LEU A 30 -16.28 22.05 -34.11
CA LEU A 30 -15.22 21.36 -34.87
C LEU A 30 -15.32 21.60 -36.40
N HIS A 31 -16.51 21.83 -36.91
CA HIS A 31 -16.76 21.87 -38.37
C HIS A 31 -17.28 23.24 -38.85
N GLY A 32 -16.87 24.30 -38.14
CA GLY A 32 -17.20 25.69 -38.50
C GLY A 32 -18.59 26.15 -38.08
N GLU A 33 -19.23 25.45 -37.14
CA GLU A 33 -20.46 25.86 -36.47
C GLU A 33 -20.27 27.16 -35.68
N ALA A 34 -21.35 27.77 -35.20
CA ALA A 34 -21.33 28.79 -34.19
C ALA A 34 -20.95 28.17 -32.83
N GLY A 35 -20.16 28.83 -32.02
CA GLY A 35 -19.67 28.38 -30.73
C GLY A 35 -18.17 28.60 -30.55
N TYR A 36 -17.61 28.08 -29.46
CA TYR A 36 -16.18 28.17 -29.24
C TYR A 36 -15.41 27.32 -30.27
N GLN A 37 -14.36 27.91 -30.82
CA GLN A 37 -13.53 27.25 -31.83
C GLN A 37 -12.43 26.43 -31.10
N PRO A 38 -12.02 25.28 -31.65
CA PRO A 38 -11.00 24.43 -30.99
C PRO A 38 -9.62 25.08 -30.92
N ASN A 39 -9.24 25.81 -31.97
CA ASN A 39 -7.94 26.44 -32.08
C ASN A 39 -7.86 27.73 -31.28
N VAL A 40 -6.74 27.92 -30.56
CA VAL A 40 -6.42 29.15 -29.82
C VAL A 40 -5.48 30.02 -30.64
N LEU A 41 -5.64 31.35 -30.48
CA LEU A 41 -4.72 32.31 -31.06
C LEU A 41 -3.54 32.54 -30.08
N ARG A 42 -2.34 32.41 -30.60
CA ARG A 42 -1.10 32.72 -29.86
C ARG A 42 -0.78 34.21 -29.91
N GLY A 43 0.24 34.64 -29.17
CA GLY A 43 0.72 36.03 -29.19
C GLY A 43 1.00 36.53 -30.59
N GLY A 44 0.63 37.78 -30.85
CA GLY A 44 0.78 38.41 -32.18
C GLY A 44 -0.46 39.19 -32.62
N LEU A 45 -0.40 39.63 -33.87
CA LEU A 45 -1.49 40.32 -34.55
C LEU A 45 -2.35 39.38 -35.33
N HIS A 46 -3.66 39.40 -35.04
CA HIS A 46 -4.66 38.55 -35.73
C HIS A 46 -5.77 39.39 -36.31
N PHE A 47 -6.21 39.07 -37.52
CA PHE A 47 -7.36 39.70 -38.16
C PHE A 47 -8.55 38.76 -38.12
N LEU A 48 -9.64 39.19 -37.47
CA LEU A 48 -10.92 38.46 -37.39
C LEU A 48 -12.07 39.44 -37.63
N MET A 49 -13.10 39.04 -38.39
CA MET A 49 -14.29 39.85 -38.60
C MET A 49 -15.04 40.10 -37.27
N PRO A 50 -15.13 41.34 -36.78
CA PRO A 50 -15.64 41.62 -35.43
C PRO A 50 -17.11 41.26 -35.22
N ILE A 51 -17.88 41.26 -36.30
CA ILE A 51 -19.30 40.90 -36.28
C ILE A 51 -19.46 39.41 -36.07
N GLN A 52 -18.61 38.57 -36.70
CA GLN A 52 -18.73 37.14 -36.73
C GLN A 52 -17.98 36.47 -35.53
N TYR A 53 -16.87 37.05 -35.12
CA TYR A 53 -16.01 36.47 -34.13
C TYR A 53 -15.82 37.34 -32.90
N ARG A 54 -15.81 36.72 -31.73
CA ARG A 54 -15.40 37.32 -30.45
C ARG A 54 -14.14 36.59 -29.97
N VAL A 55 -13.18 37.35 -29.49
CA VAL A 55 -11.94 36.80 -28.91
C VAL A 55 -11.92 37.06 -27.42
N HIS A 56 -11.83 36.00 -26.65
CA HIS A 56 -11.65 36.06 -25.20
C HIS A 56 -10.16 35.88 -24.90
N ILE A 57 -9.55 36.92 -24.30
CA ILE A 57 -8.14 36.86 -23.91
C ILE A 57 -8.05 36.13 -22.57
N ALA A 58 -7.28 35.04 -22.56
CA ALA A 58 -7.05 34.20 -21.38
C ALA A 58 -5.55 34.07 -21.08
N PRO A 59 -5.17 33.79 -19.84
CA PRO A 59 -3.77 33.52 -19.48
C PRO A 59 -3.33 32.17 -20.04
N LEU A 60 -2.03 32.01 -20.26
CA LEU A 60 -1.42 30.70 -20.39
C LEU A 60 -1.51 29.95 -19.04
N VAL A 61 -1.70 28.66 -19.10
CA VAL A 61 -1.68 27.82 -17.90
C VAL A 61 -0.23 27.62 -17.49
N THR A 62 0.13 28.04 -16.30
CA THR A 62 1.47 27.88 -15.77
C THR A 62 1.43 27.03 -14.52
N ILE A 63 2.26 26.00 -14.48
CA ILE A 63 2.43 25.09 -13.35
C ILE A 63 3.87 25.23 -12.86
N ALA A 64 4.04 25.59 -11.60
CA ALA A 64 5.34 25.78 -10.98
C ALA A 64 6.14 24.46 -10.90
N GLN A 65 7.46 24.57 -10.79
CA GLN A 65 8.34 23.41 -10.65
C GLN A 65 7.96 22.56 -9.43
N GLY A 66 7.92 21.25 -9.60
CA GLY A 66 7.56 20.31 -8.54
C GLY A 66 6.08 20.32 -8.17
N LYS A 67 5.22 20.94 -8.99
CA LYS A 67 3.77 20.96 -8.77
C LYS A 67 3.03 20.14 -9.83
N ILE A 68 1.78 19.84 -9.54
CA ILE A 68 0.88 19.05 -10.36
C ILE A 68 -0.36 19.86 -10.68
N GLY A 69 -0.77 19.87 -11.97
CA GLY A 69 -2.03 20.43 -12.42
C GLY A 69 -3.01 19.32 -12.80
N TYR A 70 -4.27 19.53 -12.54
CA TYR A 70 -5.36 18.62 -12.86
C TYR A 70 -6.26 19.20 -13.94
N VAL A 71 -6.79 18.36 -14.81
CA VAL A 71 -7.60 18.79 -15.94
C VAL A 71 -9.00 18.20 -15.85
N PHE A 72 -10.00 19.04 -16.14
CA PHE A 72 -11.39 18.65 -16.34
C PHE A 72 -11.81 19.07 -17.73
N ALA A 73 -12.27 18.12 -18.55
CA ALA A 73 -12.80 18.38 -19.87
C ALA A 73 -14.30 18.62 -19.80
N ARG A 74 -14.76 19.75 -20.39
CA ARG A 74 -16.17 20.15 -20.39
C ARG A 74 -16.99 19.49 -21.50
N ASP A 75 -16.34 19.16 -22.62
CA ASP A 75 -16.94 18.49 -23.78
C ASP A 75 -16.17 17.22 -24.13
N GLY A 76 -16.84 16.27 -24.77
CA GLY A 76 -16.28 14.98 -25.14
C GLY A 76 -17.27 13.84 -24.93
N GLU A 77 -16.81 12.61 -25.13
CA GLU A 77 -17.60 11.41 -24.92
C GLU A 77 -17.92 11.20 -23.41
N PRO A 78 -19.06 10.62 -23.06
CA PRO A 78 -19.39 10.30 -21.68
C PRO A 78 -18.45 9.23 -21.13
N LEU A 79 -18.19 9.27 -19.81
CA LEU A 79 -17.50 8.19 -19.12
C LEU A 79 -18.34 6.91 -19.14
N SER A 80 -17.70 5.75 -19.24
CA SER A 80 -18.38 4.46 -19.07
C SER A 80 -18.85 4.27 -17.61
N ALA A 81 -19.80 3.38 -17.37
CA ALA A 81 -20.37 3.13 -16.05
C ALA A 81 -19.34 2.71 -14.98
N MET A 82 -18.22 2.16 -15.39
CA MET A 82 -17.14 1.68 -14.49
C MET A 82 -16.00 2.70 -14.33
N GLN A 83 -16.02 3.80 -15.06
CA GLN A 83 -14.99 4.84 -15.02
C GLN A 83 -15.35 5.96 -14.05
N VAL A 84 -14.36 6.40 -13.29
CA VAL A 84 -14.41 7.62 -12.47
C VAL A 84 -13.64 8.74 -13.15
N LEU A 85 -12.56 8.40 -13.85
CA LEU A 85 -11.68 9.32 -14.56
C LEU A 85 -11.63 8.99 -16.06
N ALA A 86 -11.53 10.03 -16.86
CA ALA A 86 -11.42 9.92 -18.33
C ALA A 86 -10.06 9.35 -18.76
N SER A 87 -10.11 8.49 -19.77
CA SER A 87 -8.90 7.88 -20.35
C SER A 87 -8.02 8.94 -21.03
N ASN A 88 -6.72 8.69 -21.09
CA ASN A 88 -5.77 9.58 -21.77
C ASN A 88 -6.00 9.58 -23.29
N THR A 89 -5.73 10.74 -23.89
CA THR A 89 -5.72 10.94 -25.33
C THR A 89 -4.38 11.53 -25.77
N THR A 90 -4.11 11.51 -27.06
CA THR A 90 -2.88 12.04 -27.67
C THR A 90 -2.86 13.58 -27.80
N ALA A 91 -3.74 14.29 -27.15
CA ALA A 91 -4.03 15.72 -27.32
C ALA A 91 -2.92 16.71 -26.89
N ASN A 92 -1.66 16.36 -26.98
CA ASN A 92 -0.49 17.21 -26.70
C ASN A 92 -0.63 17.95 -25.35
N ASN A 93 -0.83 17.23 -24.26
CA ASN A 93 -1.07 17.80 -22.94
C ASN A 93 -2.26 18.78 -22.93
N PHE A 94 -3.37 18.40 -23.56
CA PHE A 94 -4.63 19.18 -23.68
C PHE A 94 -4.50 20.50 -24.46
N GLN A 95 -3.44 20.69 -25.23
CA GLN A 95 -3.25 21.88 -26.06
C GLN A 95 -3.93 21.74 -27.43
N ASP A 96 -4.24 20.52 -27.87
CA ASP A 96 -4.96 20.23 -29.11
C ASP A 96 -6.37 19.71 -28.83
N VAL A 97 -7.36 20.61 -28.91
CA VAL A 97 -8.77 20.29 -28.70
C VAL A 97 -9.34 19.44 -29.83
N THR A 98 -8.88 19.69 -31.07
CA THR A 98 -9.37 18.93 -32.24
C THR A 98 -8.95 17.46 -32.09
N ASP A 99 -7.68 17.23 -31.79
CA ASP A 99 -7.16 15.88 -31.58
C ASP A 99 -7.87 15.20 -30.39
N PHE A 100 -8.07 15.91 -29.28
CA PHE A 100 -8.81 15.41 -28.12
C PHE A 100 -10.21 14.93 -28.51
N LEU A 101 -11.03 15.77 -29.16
CA LEU A 101 -12.43 15.46 -29.45
C LEU A 101 -12.61 14.45 -30.59
N THR A 102 -11.67 14.35 -31.54
CA THR A 102 -11.75 13.43 -32.68
C THR A 102 -11.20 12.03 -32.34
N HIS A 103 -10.39 11.89 -31.33
CA HIS A 103 -9.80 10.61 -30.89
C HIS A 103 -10.39 10.08 -29.57
N GLY A 104 -11.67 10.34 -29.32
CA GLY A 104 -12.40 9.75 -28.21
C GLY A 104 -12.13 10.40 -26.85
N GLY A 105 -11.75 11.68 -26.85
CA GLY A 105 -11.61 12.44 -25.61
C GLY A 105 -12.89 12.45 -24.79
N GLN A 106 -12.80 12.12 -23.53
CA GLN A 106 -13.95 11.98 -22.64
C GLN A 106 -14.14 13.22 -21.75
N ARG A 107 -15.40 13.59 -21.56
CA ARG A 107 -15.82 14.65 -20.62
C ARG A 107 -15.58 14.20 -19.19
N GLY A 108 -15.15 15.15 -18.33
CA GLY A 108 -14.98 14.93 -16.90
C GLY A 108 -13.54 15.06 -16.42
N PRO A 109 -13.24 14.66 -15.19
CA PRO A 109 -11.89 14.69 -14.66
C PRO A 109 -10.99 13.71 -15.40
N GLN A 110 -9.79 14.17 -15.76
CA GLN A 110 -8.85 13.42 -16.59
C GLN A 110 -7.87 12.60 -15.74
N ARG A 111 -7.48 11.40 -16.22
CA ARG A 111 -6.41 10.59 -15.61
C ARG A 111 -5.05 11.25 -15.77
N GLN A 112 -4.81 11.86 -16.93
CA GLN A 112 -3.56 12.54 -17.20
C GLN A 112 -3.47 13.82 -16.38
N ILE A 113 -2.36 13.98 -15.68
CA ILE A 113 -1.98 15.20 -14.96
C ILE A 113 -1.05 16.04 -15.82
N LEU A 114 -0.96 17.32 -15.50
CA LEU A 114 0.03 18.23 -16.06
C LEU A 114 1.19 18.41 -15.07
N ARG A 115 2.40 18.32 -15.60
CA ARG A 115 3.64 18.60 -14.88
C ARG A 115 4.00 20.08 -14.97
N GLU A 116 5.10 20.45 -14.35
CA GLU A 116 5.68 21.78 -14.46
C GLU A 116 5.82 22.23 -15.92
N GLY A 117 5.47 23.48 -16.19
CA GLY A 117 5.54 24.05 -17.53
C GLY A 117 4.48 25.12 -17.81
N THR A 118 4.49 25.62 -19.04
CA THR A 118 3.53 26.61 -19.54
C THR A 118 2.81 26.03 -20.74
N TYR A 119 1.48 26.01 -20.68
CA TYR A 119 0.62 25.37 -21.64
C TYR A 119 -0.39 26.33 -22.25
N ALA A 120 -0.59 26.24 -23.55
CA ALA A 120 -1.61 27.02 -24.26
C ALA A 120 -2.90 26.19 -24.41
N ILE A 121 -3.63 26.09 -23.33
CA ILE A 121 -4.84 25.28 -23.24
C ILE A 121 -6.06 26.13 -23.52
N ASN A 122 -6.98 25.61 -24.33
CA ASN A 122 -8.28 26.23 -24.59
C ASN A 122 -9.16 26.12 -23.34
N LEU A 123 -9.29 27.20 -22.59
CA LEU A 123 -10.03 27.25 -21.33
C LEU A 123 -11.57 27.24 -21.52
N ALA A 124 -12.08 27.28 -22.76
CA ALA A 124 -13.48 26.99 -23.01
C ALA A 124 -13.75 25.47 -22.96
N GLN A 125 -12.78 24.65 -23.41
CA GLN A 125 -12.85 23.18 -23.40
C GLN A 125 -12.40 22.59 -22.09
N PHE A 126 -11.30 23.09 -21.54
CA PHE A 126 -10.66 22.53 -20.34
C PHE A 126 -10.67 23.51 -19.19
N VAL A 127 -10.90 22.98 -18.00
CA VAL A 127 -10.61 23.65 -16.73
C VAL A 127 -9.33 23.04 -16.19
N VAL A 128 -8.38 23.88 -15.79
CA VAL A 128 -7.12 23.40 -15.18
C VAL A 128 -7.04 23.90 -13.76
N ILE A 129 -6.89 22.95 -12.84
CA ILE A 129 -6.82 23.17 -11.40
C ILE A 129 -5.37 23.07 -10.98
N THR A 130 -4.82 24.14 -10.45
CA THR A 130 -3.47 24.21 -9.86
C THR A 130 -3.56 24.61 -8.40
N GLU A 131 -2.47 24.51 -7.66
CA GLU A 131 -2.42 24.93 -6.26
C GLU A 131 -2.73 26.41 -6.08
N GLU A 132 -2.26 27.27 -7.02
CA GLU A 132 -2.38 28.71 -6.94
C GLU A 132 -3.75 29.21 -7.36
N ARG A 133 -4.31 28.60 -8.42
CA ARG A 133 -5.60 29.00 -8.97
C ARG A 133 -6.23 27.97 -9.89
N VAL A 134 -7.51 28.18 -10.18
CA VAL A 134 -8.24 27.45 -11.21
C VAL A 134 -8.31 28.31 -12.49
N TYR A 135 -7.92 27.73 -13.61
CA TYR A 135 -7.99 28.33 -14.95
C TYR A 135 -9.25 27.87 -15.67
N TYR A 136 -10.08 28.79 -16.08
CA TYR A 136 -11.32 28.50 -16.81
C TYR A 136 -11.83 29.70 -17.59
N LEU A 137 -12.72 29.47 -18.54
CA LEU A 137 -13.47 30.50 -19.24
C LEU A 137 -14.97 30.22 -19.07
N ALA A 138 -15.70 31.16 -18.43
CA ALA A 138 -17.15 31.16 -18.25
C ALA A 138 -17.75 29.77 -17.90
N LEU A 139 -17.76 29.41 -16.62
CA LEU A 139 -18.37 28.16 -16.14
C LEU A 139 -19.89 28.28 -15.99
N SER A 140 -20.61 27.20 -16.29
CA SER A 140 -21.97 27.01 -15.83
C SER A 140 -21.98 26.78 -14.31
N ARG A 141 -23.14 26.96 -13.66
CA ARG A 141 -23.28 26.72 -12.22
C ARG A 141 -22.97 25.26 -11.85
N ASP A 142 -23.39 24.33 -12.69
CA ASP A 142 -23.15 22.89 -12.48
C ASP A 142 -21.67 22.54 -12.62
N ASP A 143 -20.99 23.07 -13.64
CA ASP A 143 -19.55 22.89 -13.80
C ASP A 143 -18.79 23.48 -12.61
N GLN A 144 -19.20 24.64 -12.09
CA GLN A 144 -18.57 25.26 -10.94
C GLN A 144 -18.63 24.38 -9.69
N MET A 145 -19.80 23.79 -9.38
CA MET A 145 -19.95 22.88 -8.23
C MET A 145 -19.03 21.64 -8.35
N VAL A 146 -18.93 21.05 -9.55
CA VAL A 146 -18.06 19.91 -9.79
C VAL A 146 -16.60 20.28 -9.60
N ILE A 147 -16.16 21.43 -10.14
CA ILE A 147 -14.78 21.90 -10.02
C ILE A 147 -14.43 22.25 -8.58
N GLU A 148 -15.32 22.86 -7.82
CA GLU A 148 -15.12 23.14 -6.40
C GLU A 148 -14.96 21.83 -5.60
N SER A 149 -15.81 20.86 -5.81
CA SER A 149 -15.72 19.53 -5.19
C SER A 149 -14.39 18.83 -5.55
N MET A 150 -14.04 18.80 -6.84
CA MET A 150 -12.79 18.22 -7.32
C MET A 150 -11.56 18.90 -6.69
N THR A 151 -11.56 20.23 -6.63
CA THR A 151 -10.48 21.03 -6.01
C THR A 151 -10.33 20.71 -4.53
N SER A 152 -11.45 20.59 -3.80
CA SER A 152 -11.45 20.23 -2.39
C SER A 152 -10.83 18.84 -2.15
N VAL A 153 -11.21 17.84 -2.91
CA VAL A 153 -10.67 16.47 -2.82
C VAL A 153 -9.18 16.44 -3.13
N ILE A 154 -8.73 17.16 -4.19
CA ILE A 154 -7.31 17.26 -4.54
C ILE A 154 -6.51 17.88 -3.39
N LYS A 155 -7.02 18.95 -2.80
CA LYS A 155 -6.38 19.66 -1.69
C LYS A 155 -6.30 18.79 -0.43
N GLU A 156 -7.38 18.14 -0.05
CA GLU A 156 -7.44 17.20 1.08
C GLU A 156 -6.40 16.08 0.93
N ARG A 157 -6.26 15.54 -0.27
CA ARG A 157 -5.30 14.48 -0.59
C ARG A 157 -3.88 14.98 -0.87
N LYS A 158 -3.58 16.25 -0.61
CA LYS A 158 -2.27 16.90 -0.90
C LYS A 158 -1.82 16.70 -2.35
N GLY A 159 -2.76 16.80 -3.30
CA GLY A 159 -2.59 16.39 -4.70
C GLY A 159 -1.71 17.30 -5.54
N PHE A 160 -1.44 18.53 -5.11
CA PHE A 160 -0.64 19.48 -5.88
C PHE A 160 0.87 19.26 -5.81
N THR A 161 1.32 18.31 -4.99
CA THR A 161 2.73 17.95 -4.82
C THR A 161 2.95 16.46 -5.05
N PRO A 162 4.13 16.04 -5.53
CA PRO A 162 4.45 14.64 -5.65
C PRO A 162 4.55 13.95 -4.28
N VAL A 163 4.41 12.63 -4.28
CA VAL A 163 4.79 11.81 -3.14
C VAL A 163 6.29 11.69 -3.11
N VAL A 164 6.91 12.04 -2.01
CA VAL A 164 8.36 11.90 -1.79
C VAL A 164 8.58 10.94 -0.63
N ILE A 165 9.29 9.85 -0.88
CA ILE A 165 9.70 8.88 0.13
C ILE A 165 11.22 8.91 0.19
N LYS A 166 11.77 9.30 1.34
CA LYS A 166 13.20 9.38 1.56
C LYS A 166 13.72 8.09 2.18
N ASP A 167 14.90 7.65 1.78
CA ASP A 167 15.54 6.47 2.35
C ASP A 167 15.80 6.61 3.86
N SER A 168 16.12 7.84 4.30
CA SER A 168 16.36 8.14 5.72
C SER A 168 15.16 7.92 6.65
N ASP A 169 13.95 7.90 6.10
CA ASP A 169 12.73 7.91 6.91
C ASP A 169 12.22 6.50 7.24
N ASP A 170 12.81 5.46 6.62
CA ASP A 170 12.39 4.05 6.74
C ASP A 170 10.88 3.84 6.50
N LEU A 171 10.33 4.60 5.54
CA LEU A 171 8.92 4.56 5.16
C LEU A 171 8.72 3.85 3.83
N ILE A 172 7.51 3.33 3.67
CA ILE A 172 6.96 2.85 2.39
C ILE A 172 5.58 3.45 2.17
N GLY A 173 5.16 3.56 0.91
CA GLY A 173 3.84 4.05 0.54
C GLY A 173 2.88 2.91 0.21
N ILE A 174 1.78 2.81 0.95
CA ILE A 174 0.68 1.91 0.63
C ILE A 174 -0.28 2.65 -0.30
N VAL A 175 -0.49 2.10 -1.48
CA VAL A 175 -1.31 2.73 -2.52
C VAL A 175 -2.74 2.21 -2.46
N THR A 176 -3.70 3.13 -2.56
CA THR A 176 -5.12 2.82 -2.77
C THR A 176 -5.57 3.47 -4.07
N VAL A 177 -6.01 2.66 -5.03
CA VAL A 177 -6.52 3.11 -6.33
C VAL A 177 -8.03 3.31 -6.24
N HIS A 178 -8.53 4.42 -6.80
CA HIS A 178 -9.94 4.82 -6.73
C HIS A 178 -10.69 4.65 -8.05
N ASP A 179 -10.01 4.28 -9.13
CA ASP A 179 -10.60 4.10 -10.47
C ASP A 179 -10.34 2.69 -11.00
N GLY A 180 -11.20 2.21 -11.90
CA GLY A 180 -11.10 0.89 -12.50
C GLY A 180 -12.04 -0.16 -11.89
N PRO A 181 -11.95 -1.42 -12.34
CA PRO A 181 -12.78 -2.52 -11.86
C PRO A 181 -12.59 -2.80 -10.36
N SER A 182 -13.65 -3.25 -9.71
CA SER A 182 -13.61 -3.62 -8.28
C SER A 182 -12.87 -4.93 -8.05
N LEU A 183 -12.35 -5.12 -6.83
CA LEU A 183 -11.82 -6.40 -6.38
C LEU A 183 -12.88 -7.51 -6.44
N PRO A 184 -12.50 -8.75 -6.79
CA PRO A 184 -13.37 -9.90 -6.64
C PRO A 184 -13.84 -10.10 -5.20
N SER A 185 -15.01 -10.70 -5.03
CA SER A 185 -15.53 -11.02 -3.69
C SER A 185 -14.57 -11.93 -2.92
N GLY A 186 -14.27 -11.55 -1.67
CA GLY A 186 -13.35 -12.28 -0.79
C GLY A 186 -11.88 -11.84 -0.89
N GLU A 187 -11.51 -11.02 -1.88
CA GLU A 187 -10.17 -10.42 -1.93
C GLU A 187 -10.15 -9.10 -1.15
N ILE A 188 -9.05 -8.89 -0.40
CA ILE A 188 -8.87 -7.70 0.45
C ILE A 188 -7.87 -6.70 -0.11
N ILE A 189 -7.06 -7.14 -1.07
CA ILE A 189 -5.96 -6.37 -1.66
C ILE A 189 -5.79 -6.78 -3.12
N ALA A 190 -5.49 -5.81 -3.98
CA ALA A 190 -5.27 -6.05 -5.40
C ALA A 190 -3.89 -6.67 -5.64
N PRO A 191 -3.78 -7.67 -6.52
CA PRO A 191 -2.50 -8.27 -6.88
C PRO A 191 -1.58 -7.29 -7.58
N VAL A 192 -0.28 -7.60 -7.62
CA VAL A 192 0.70 -6.83 -8.40
C VAL A 192 0.45 -7.05 -9.90
N VAL A 193 0.31 -5.96 -10.64
CA VAL A 193 0.15 -5.96 -12.09
C VAL A 193 1.05 -4.91 -12.73
N GLY A 194 1.40 -5.06 -14.01
CA GLY A 194 2.10 -4.03 -14.80
C GLY A 194 3.40 -3.51 -14.19
N SER A 195 4.15 -4.37 -13.50
CA SER A 195 5.41 -4.03 -12.84
C SER A 195 6.66 -4.29 -13.71
N ASP A 196 6.49 -4.96 -14.86
CA ASP A 196 7.60 -5.25 -15.75
C ASP A 196 7.96 -4.02 -16.58
N TYR A 197 9.16 -3.48 -16.33
CA TYR A 197 9.70 -2.31 -17.05
C TYR A 197 9.85 -2.55 -18.57
N ASN A 198 10.04 -3.80 -18.99
CA ASN A 198 10.21 -4.13 -20.40
C ASN A 198 8.88 -4.18 -21.19
N ASP A 199 7.76 -4.31 -20.50
CA ASP A 199 6.44 -4.25 -21.12
C ASP A 199 5.90 -2.82 -21.17
N SER A 200 6.21 -2.11 -22.23
CA SER A 200 5.80 -0.71 -22.40
C SER A 200 4.28 -0.52 -22.48
N ALA A 201 3.50 -1.56 -22.78
CA ALA A 201 2.04 -1.47 -22.89
C ALA A 201 1.36 -1.46 -21.53
N THR A 202 1.89 -2.20 -20.56
CA THR A 202 1.27 -2.39 -19.24
C THR A 202 2.08 -1.79 -18.09
N TYR A 203 3.36 -1.48 -18.31
CA TYR A 203 4.20 -0.88 -17.27
C TYR A 203 3.68 0.49 -16.84
N HIS A 204 3.08 0.55 -15.65
CA HIS A 204 2.42 1.75 -15.15
C HIS A 204 3.33 2.67 -14.30
N ASN A 205 4.62 2.39 -14.23
CA ASN A 205 5.63 3.20 -13.54
C ASN A 205 5.18 3.62 -12.12
N ASN A 206 4.94 2.64 -11.26
CA ASN A 206 4.49 2.88 -9.89
C ASN A 206 3.23 3.78 -9.81
N TYR A 207 2.18 3.43 -10.56
CA TYR A 207 0.88 4.11 -10.61
C TYR A 207 0.91 5.52 -11.23
N GLN A 208 2.04 5.98 -11.77
CA GLN A 208 2.15 7.29 -12.43
C GLN A 208 1.49 7.32 -13.81
N MET A 209 1.19 6.16 -14.37
CA MET A 209 0.52 5.98 -15.67
C MET A 209 -0.80 5.20 -15.49
N PRO A 210 -1.90 5.87 -15.12
CA PRO A 210 -3.16 5.21 -14.80
C PRO A 210 -3.72 4.32 -15.91
N ASP A 211 -3.63 4.74 -17.18
CA ASP A 211 -4.15 3.93 -18.28
C ASP A 211 -3.39 2.62 -18.48
N ARG A 212 -2.08 2.62 -18.28
CA ARG A 212 -1.28 1.39 -18.34
C ARG A 212 -1.61 0.45 -17.16
N PHE A 213 -1.89 1.01 -15.98
CA PHE A 213 -2.38 0.23 -14.85
C PHE A 213 -3.70 -0.47 -15.17
N ILE A 214 -4.64 0.25 -15.79
CA ILE A 214 -5.92 -0.33 -16.23
C ILE A 214 -5.69 -1.35 -17.35
N ALA A 215 -4.81 -1.07 -18.33
CA ALA A 215 -4.44 -2.01 -19.39
C ALA A 215 -3.80 -3.30 -18.85
N ALA A 216 -3.09 -3.22 -17.74
CA ALA A 216 -2.54 -4.36 -17.01
C ALA A 216 -3.60 -5.15 -16.20
N SER A 217 -4.88 -4.84 -16.35
CA SER A 217 -5.99 -5.39 -15.55
C SER A 217 -5.91 -4.99 -14.06
N GLY A 218 -5.39 -3.81 -13.78
CA GLY A 218 -5.34 -3.24 -12.44
C GLY A 218 -6.73 -3.05 -11.84
N LEU A 219 -6.86 -3.34 -10.56
CA LEU A 219 -8.11 -3.31 -9.82
C LEU A 219 -8.15 -2.15 -8.82
N ARG A 220 -9.34 -1.58 -8.65
CA ARG A 220 -9.60 -0.56 -7.64
C ARG A 220 -9.46 -1.13 -6.23
N GLY A 221 -8.95 -0.34 -5.30
CA GLY A 221 -8.76 -0.71 -3.91
C GLY A 221 -7.31 -0.62 -3.47
N ARG A 222 -7.03 -1.17 -2.29
CA ARG A 222 -5.66 -1.22 -1.75
C ARG A 222 -4.80 -2.16 -2.59
N GLN A 223 -3.57 -1.75 -2.87
CA GLN A 223 -2.65 -2.45 -3.75
C GLN A 223 -1.60 -3.23 -2.94
N LEU A 224 -1.24 -4.42 -3.41
CA LEU A 224 -0.16 -5.21 -2.80
C LEU A 224 1.21 -4.58 -3.07
N GLN A 225 1.43 -4.07 -4.28
CA GLN A 225 2.65 -3.36 -4.63
C GLN A 225 2.74 -2.04 -3.87
N VAL A 226 3.82 -1.85 -3.14
CA VAL A 226 4.12 -0.64 -2.37
C VAL A 226 5.05 0.29 -3.12
N LEU A 227 5.06 1.57 -2.72
CA LEU A 227 6.07 2.53 -3.15
C LEU A 227 7.22 2.53 -2.16
N VAL A 228 8.43 2.47 -2.70
CA VAL A 228 9.68 2.58 -1.94
C VAL A 228 10.28 3.97 -2.12
N GLU A 229 11.55 4.16 -1.79
CA GLU A 229 12.25 5.45 -1.94
C GLU A 229 12.11 5.99 -3.37
N GLY A 230 11.75 7.27 -3.46
CA GLY A 230 11.58 7.94 -4.74
C GLY A 230 10.63 9.12 -4.69
N THR A 231 10.45 9.74 -5.86
CA THR A 231 9.51 10.84 -6.09
C THR A 231 8.49 10.42 -7.12
N TYR A 232 7.21 10.47 -6.76
CA TYR A 232 6.12 9.96 -7.58
C TYR A 232 5.09 11.05 -7.86
N TYR A 233 4.88 11.33 -9.14
CA TYR A 233 3.87 12.27 -9.62
C TYR A 233 2.56 11.53 -9.88
N LEU A 234 1.75 11.42 -8.85
CA LEU A 234 0.50 10.67 -8.89
C LEU A 234 -0.70 11.61 -9.05
N ASN A 235 -1.64 11.20 -9.90
CA ASN A 235 -2.98 11.76 -9.89
C ASN A 235 -3.70 11.31 -8.60
N ARG A 236 -3.94 12.26 -7.68
CA ARG A 236 -4.56 11.92 -6.37
C ARG A 236 -6.05 11.64 -6.46
N LEU A 237 -6.69 11.92 -7.59
CA LEU A 237 -8.03 11.43 -7.87
C LEU A 237 -8.00 9.95 -8.28
N PHE A 238 -6.90 9.50 -8.91
CA PHE A 238 -6.68 8.11 -9.28
C PHE A 238 -6.16 7.27 -8.11
N ALA A 239 -5.12 7.72 -7.40
CA ALA A 239 -4.48 6.95 -6.34
C ALA A 239 -4.07 7.83 -5.15
N THR A 240 -4.29 7.32 -3.95
CA THR A 240 -3.81 7.90 -2.69
C THR A 240 -2.73 7.02 -2.08
N VAL A 241 -1.87 7.62 -1.25
CA VAL A 241 -0.73 6.94 -0.63
C VAL A 241 -0.75 7.20 0.87
N GLU A 242 -0.71 6.13 1.64
CA GLU A 242 -0.52 6.13 3.08
C GLU A 242 0.91 5.73 3.40
N MET A 243 1.60 6.50 4.24
CA MET A 243 2.96 6.20 4.67
C MET A 243 2.95 5.31 5.90
N ILE A 244 3.66 4.19 5.83
CA ILE A 244 3.90 3.30 6.96
C ILE A 244 5.38 2.99 7.09
N HIS A 245 5.82 2.54 8.26
CA HIS A 245 7.20 2.13 8.47
C HIS A 245 7.51 0.80 7.78
N LYS A 246 8.76 0.66 7.31
CA LYS A 246 9.31 -0.63 6.89
C LYS A 246 9.29 -1.61 8.07
N THR A 247 9.16 -2.89 7.76
CA THR A 247 9.34 -3.96 8.76
C THR A 247 10.82 -4.16 9.00
N ILE A 248 11.26 -3.97 10.24
CA ILE A 248 12.65 -4.15 10.64
C ILE A 248 12.75 -5.48 11.39
N VAL A 249 13.63 -6.36 10.93
CA VAL A 249 14.02 -7.59 11.63
C VAL A 249 15.41 -7.35 12.18
N GLU A 250 15.53 -7.28 13.50
CA GLU A 250 16.79 -7.02 14.18
C GLU A 250 17.67 -8.28 14.26
N VAL A 251 18.97 -8.09 14.47
CA VAL A 251 19.89 -9.21 14.72
C VAL A 251 19.46 -9.95 15.99
N GLY A 252 19.45 -11.27 15.94
CA GLY A 252 18.92 -12.11 17.02
C GLY A 252 17.45 -12.49 16.86
N PHE A 253 16.81 -12.02 15.79
CA PHE A 253 15.44 -12.40 15.42
C PHE A 253 15.35 -12.84 13.97
N VAL A 254 14.28 -13.56 13.66
CA VAL A 254 13.77 -13.74 12.30
C VAL A 254 12.31 -13.34 12.24
N GLY A 255 11.88 -12.86 11.08
CA GLY A 255 10.50 -12.49 10.83
C GLY A 255 9.76 -13.61 10.10
N VAL A 256 8.75 -14.20 10.72
CA VAL A 256 7.89 -15.19 10.07
C VAL A 256 6.66 -14.47 9.48
N VAL A 257 6.52 -14.54 8.17
CA VAL A 257 5.39 -13.89 7.47
C VAL A 257 4.16 -14.78 7.52
N VAL A 258 3.05 -14.19 8.00
CA VAL A 258 1.71 -14.78 7.89
C VAL A 258 0.93 -13.96 6.88
N SER A 259 0.79 -14.48 5.65
CA SER A 259 0.14 -13.78 4.55
C SER A 259 -1.37 -14.05 4.53
N TYR A 260 -2.16 -12.97 4.40
CA TYR A 260 -3.62 -13.04 4.26
C TYR A 260 -4.07 -13.06 2.79
N THR A 261 -3.13 -12.87 1.87
CA THR A 261 -3.37 -12.82 0.43
C THR A 261 -2.40 -13.71 -0.34
N GLY A 262 -2.68 -13.97 -1.60
CA GLY A 262 -1.86 -14.78 -2.47
C GLY A 262 -2.59 -16.03 -2.95
N LYS A 263 -1.93 -16.79 -3.81
CA LYS A 263 -2.46 -18.04 -4.33
C LYS A 263 -2.53 -19.09 -3.21
N VAL A 264 -3.53 -19.97 -3.29
CA VAL A 264 -3.54 -21.20 -2.50
C VAL A 264 -2.44 -22.10 -3.06
N SER A 265 -1.55 -22.59 -2.20
CA SER A 265 -0.46 -23.51 -2.59
C SER A 265 -0.49 -24.75 -1.73
N GLU A 266 0.39 -25.70 -2.04
CA GLU A 266 0.54 -26.92 -1.27
C GLU A 266 0.97 -26.61 0.16
N ASP A 267 0.35 -27.32 1.11
CA ASP A 267 0.69 -27.23 2.53
C ASP A 267 1.95 -28.05 2.83
N LEU A 268 2.99 -27.40 3.27
CA LEU A 268 4.29 -27.98 3.62
C LEU A 268 4.40 -28.38 5.09
N SER A 269 3.32 -28.30 5.87
CA SER A 269 3.33 -28.54 7.33
C SER A 269 3.64 -29.97 7.74
N GLY A 270 3.52 -30.94 6.82
CA GLY A 270 3.63 -32.37 7.13
C GLY A 270 2.33 -32.96 7.69
N LEU A 271 2.42 -34.14 8.29
CA LEU A 271 1.26 -34.92 8.79
C LEU A 271 0.91 -34.61 10.25
N ASP A 272 1.89 -34.15 11.04
CA ASP A 272 1.74 -33.88 12.46
C ASP A 272 1.34 -32.43 12.72
N TYR A 273 0.18 -32.16 13.24
CA TYR A 273 -0.33 -30.84 13.64
C TYR A 273 -0.56 -29.84 12.49
N ARG A 274 -1.76 -29.83 11.97
CA ARG A 274 -2.23 -28.84 10.98
C ARG A 274 -3.12 -27.79 11.66
N HIS A 275 -2.53 -26.77 12.26
CA HIS A 275 -3.27 -25.63 12.81
C HIS A 275 -3.29 -24.41 11.89
N GLY A 276 -2.48 -24.41 10.87
CA GLY A 276 -2.34 -23.43 9.80
C GLY A 276 -1.54 -24.02 8.66
N GLU A 277 -1.58 -23.40 7.52
CA GLU A 277 -0.85 -23.87 6.35
C GLU A 277 0.54 -23.26 6.30
N LEU A 278 1.56 -24.11 6.28
CA LEU A 278 2.94 -23.72 5.96
C LEU A 278 3.08 -23.75 4.44
N VAL A 279 3.36 -22.60 3.83
CA VAL A 279 3.32 -22.44 2.38
C VAL A 279 4.60 -21.79 1.86
N SER A 280 4.81 -21.89 0.55
CA SER A 280 5.91 -21.19 -0.10
C SER A 280 5.67 -19.66 -0.11
N LYS A 281 6.76 -18.90 -0.18
CA LYS A 281 6.73 -17.44 -0.25
C LYS A 281 5.82 -16.94 -1.37
N GLY A 282 4.99 -15.93 -1.07
CA GLY A 282 4.02 -15.34 -2.00
C GLY A 282 2.64 -16.02 -1.99
N SER A 283 2.47 -17.12 -1.26
CA SER A 283 1.18 -17.80 -1.08
C SER A 283 0.49 -17.36 0.21
N ARG A 284 -0.82 -17.61 0.30
CA ARG A 284 -1.63 -17.37 1.51
C ARG A 284 -1.31 -18.40 2.57
N GLY A 285 -0.95 -17.96 3.77
CA GLY A 285 -0.57 -18.82 4.89
C GLY A 285 0.72 -18.38 5.55
N VAL A 286 1.32 -19.27 6.35
CA VAL A 286 2.62 -19.03 7.00
C VAL A 286 3.74 -19.38 6.02
N TRP A 287 4.61 -18.44 5.72
CA TRP A 287 5.71 -18.71 4.80
C TRP A 287 6.78 -19.59 5.45
N SER A 288 7.18 -20.64 4.72
CA SER A 288 8.22 -21.58 5.16
C SER A 288 9.62 -20.96 5.25
N GLU A 289 9.86 -19.86 4.53
CA GLU A 289 11.12 -19.13 4.55
C GLU A 289 10.97 -17.87 5.41
N PRO A 290 11.68 -17.78 6.55
CA PRO A 290 11.63 -16.60 7.40
C PRO A 290 12.44 -15.45 6.79
N LEU A 291 12.07 -14.21 7.15
CA LEU A 291 12.84 -13.02 6.85
C LEU A 291 14.04 -12.94 7.80
N LEU A 292 15.24 -12.89 7.25
CA LEU A 292 16.47 -12.71 8.00
C LEU A 292 16.62 -11.25 8.48
N PRO A 293 17.57 -10.94 9.38
CA PRO A 293 17.80 -9.56 9.82
C PRO A 293 17.97 -8.59 8.65
N GLY A 294 17.20 -7.50 8.68
CA GLY A 294 17.17 -6.49 7.62
C GLY A 294 15.91 -5.62 7.67
N LYS A 295 15.81 -4.73 6.67
CA LYS A 295 14.67 -3.84 6.49
C LYS A 295 13.86 -4.26 5.27
N TYR A 296 12.55 -4.41 5.43
CA TYR A 296 11.67 -4.96 4.41
C TYR A 296 10.50 -4.01 4.10
N ALA A 297 10.29 -3.77 2.82
CA ALA A 297 9.13 -3.04 2.31
C ALA A 297 7.88 -3.95 2.32
N PHE A 298 7.46 -4.38 3.49
CA PHE A 298 6.35 -5.31 3.67
C PHE A 298 5.03 -4.57 3.84
N ASN A 299 4.03 -4.97 3.04
CA ASN A 299 2.68 -4.42 3.14
C ASN A 299 1.93 -5.07 4.31
N THR A 300 1.80 -4.36 5.42
CA THR A 300 1.17 -4.87 6.65
C THR A 300 -0.35 -5.11 6.51
N TYR A 301 -0.98 -4.63 5.44
CA TYR A 301 -2.36 -4.96 5.11
C TYR A 301 -2.50 -6.32 4.40
N ALA A 302 -1.42 -6.80 3.78
CA ALA A 302 -1.38 -8.10 3.13
C ALA A 302 -1.10 -9.25 4.10
N GLY A 303 -0.60 -8.96 5.29
CA GLY A 303 -0.23 -9.96 6.27
C GLY A 303 0.41 -9.35 7.51
N LYS A 304 0.99 -10.18 8.34
CA LYS A 304 1.79 -9.76 9.50
C LYS A 304 3.13 -10.48 9.52
N VAL A 305 4.12 -9.88 10.18
CA VAL A 305 5.42 -10.48 10.44
C VAL A 305 5.52 -10.75 11.94
N VAL A 306 5.69 -12.02 12.29
CA VAL A 306 5.87 -12.46 13.68
C VAL A 306 7.36 -12.58 13.96
N MET A 307 7.86 -11.82 14.93
CA MET A 307 9.27 -11.87 15.33
C MET A 307 9.52 -13.07 16.23
N VAL A 308 10.49 -13.88 15.85
CA VAL A 308 10.92 -15.06 16.59
C VAL A 308 12.37 -14.88 16.99
N PRO A 309 12.70 -14.89 18.30
CA PRO A 309 14.08 -14.84 18.77
C PRO A 309 14.86 -16.07 18.32
N THR A 310 16.08 -15.86 17.84
CA THR A 310 17.02 -16.93 17.42
C THR A 310 18.28 -16.96 18.30
N THR A 311 18.32 -16.15 19.33
CA THR A 311 19.31 -16.23 20.41
C THR A 311 18.78 -17.14 21.50
N ASN A 312 19.64 -17.51 22.45
CA ASN A 312 19.21 -18.26 23.63
C ASN A 312 18.16 -17.48 24.42
N ILE A 313 17.05 -18.13 24.71
CA ILE A 313 15.91 -17.58 25.43
C ILE A 313 15.95 -18.18 26.85
N ILE A 314 16.06 -17.31 27.83
CA ILE A 314 16.03 -17.71 29.25
C ILE A 314 14.59 -17.54 29.73
N LEU A 315 13.97 -18.64 30.14
CA LEU A 315 12.65 -18.69 30.77
C LEU A 315 12.80 -18.93 32.26
N LYS A 316 12.14 -18.11 33.07
CA LYS A 316 12.21 -18.21 34.53
C LYS A 316 10.84 -18.54 35.11
N TRP A 317 10.75 -19.67 35.80
CA TRP A 317 9.60 -20.01 36.65
C TRP A 317 9.85 -19.45 38.06
N ILE A 318 9.92 -18.13 38.16
CA ILE A 318 10.20 -17.39 39.40
C ILE A 318 9.25 -16.19 39.42
N LYS A 319 8.47 -16.11 40.50
CA LYS A 319 7.52 -15.00 40.65
C LYS A 319 8.24 -13.66 40.70
N SER A 320 7.76 -12.71 39.90
CA SER A 320 8.30 -11.36 39.83
C SER A 320 9.70 -11.22 39.20
N GLU A 321 10.25 -12.26 38.59
CA GLU A 321 11.44 -12.17 37.75
C GLU A 321 11.06 -12.45 36.30
N VAL A 322 11.58 -11.65 35.38
CA VAL A 322 11.34 -11.79 33.96
C VAL A 322 12.66 -12.05 33.25
N GLY A 323 12.67 -13.06 32.39
CA GLY A 323 13.84 -13.44 31.60
C GLY A 323 13.95 -12.67 30.30
N SER A 324 14.49 -13.31 29.27
CA SER A 324 14.68 -12.72 27.97
C SER A 324 13.33 -12.50 27.24
N HIS A 325 13.17 -11.31 26.65
CA HIS A 325 12.02 -10.98 25.76
C HIS A 325 10.63 -10.99 26.41
N ASN A 326 10.53 -10.96 27.76
CA ASN A 326 9.24 -10.96 28.49
C ASN A 326 8.32 -12.14 28.13
N LEU A 327 8.89 -13.27 27.76
CA LEU A 327 8.13 -14.48 27.36
C LEU A 327 7.64 -15.29 28.55
N ASP A 328 8.17 -15.03 29.73
CA ASP A 328 7.96 -15.75 30.99
C ASP A 328 7.25 -14.89 32.06
N GLU A 329 6.68 -13.74 31.70
CA GLU A 329 6.05 -12.83 32.66
C GLU A 329 4.89 -13.45 33.45
N ASN A 330 4.24 -14.48 32.91
CA ASN A 330 3.11 -15.18 33.50
C ASN A 330 3.52 -16.51 34.17
N LEU A 331 4.81 -16.83 34.18
CA LEU A 331 5.33 -18.03 34.82
C LEU A 331 5.55 -17.78 36.34
N SER A 332 5.37 -18.84 37.11
CA SER A 332 5.60 -18.84 38.57
C SER A 332 6.26 -20.14 39.00
N GLU A 333 6.81 -20.16 40.20
CA GLU A 333 7.45 -21.36 40.77
C GLU A 333 6.51 -22.56 40.69
N VAL A 334 7.06 -23.73 40.38
CA VAL A 334 6.31 -24.97 40.37
C VAL A 334 6.06 -25.44 41.80
N SER A 335 4.81 -25.47 42.22
CA SER A 335 4.42 -26.04 43.49
C SER A 335 4.42 -27.57 43.39
N LEU A 336 5.19 -28.25 44.25
CA LEU A 336 5.31 -29.68 44.32
C LEU A 336 4.57 -30.24 45.54
N ILE A 337 4.14 -31.50 45.45
CA ILE A 337 3.71 -32.27 46.63
C ILE A 337 4.64 -33.47 46.71
N THR A 338 5.40 -33.55 47.79
CA THR A 338 6.34 -34.65 48.00
C THR A 338 5.67 -35.91 48.55
N LYS A 339 6.36 -37.05 48.49
CA LYS A 339 5.87 -38.30 49.02
C LYS A 339 5.53 -38.28 50.52
N ASP A 340 6.23 -37.43 51.26
CA ASP A 340 6.05 -37.19 52.71
C ASP A 340 5.13 -35.99 52.97
N ALA A 341 4.32 -35.57 52.00
CA ALA A 341 3.29 -34.56 52.08
C ALA A 341 3.77 -33.13 52.40
N PHE A 342 4.98 -32.75 52.05
CA PHE A 342 5.43 -31.36 52.03
C PHE A 342 5.07 -30.69 50.71
N GLU A 343 4.88 -29.37 50.70
CA GLU A 343 4.54 -28.53 49.53
C GLU A 343 5.66 -27.52 49.27
N PRO A 344 6.85 -27.91 48.80
CA PRO A 344 7.88 -26.96 48.44
C PRO A 344 7.56 -26.29 47.10
N SER A 345 7.99 -25.02 46.96
CA SER A 345 8.03 -24.31 45.68
C SER A 345 9.39 -24.51 45.03
N LEU A 346 9.38 -24.87 43.74
CA LEU A 346 10.58 -25.09 42.95
C LEU A 346 10.77 -23.95 41.94
N PRO A 347 11.72 -23.03 42.15
CA PRO A 347 12.14 -22.06 41.17
C PRO A 347 12.98 -22.75 40.09
N LEU A 348 12.69 -22.45 38.82
CA LEU A 348 13.40 -23.02 37.68
C LEU A 348 13.86 -21.92 36.72
N SER A 349 14.98 -22.16 36.05
CA SER A 349 15.39 -21.42 34.85
C SER A 349 15.70 -22.44 33.78
N VAL A 350 15.17 -22.18 32.59
CA VAL A 350 15.35 -23.05 31.41
C VAL A 350 15.86 -22.21 30.26
N VAL A 351 16.90 -22.65 29.59
CA VAL A 351 17.47 -22.00 28.42
C VAL A 351 17.08 -22.77 27.20
N ILE A 352 16.35 -22.14 26.28
CA ILE A 352 15.93 -22.73 25.04
C ILE A 352 16.50 -21.97 23.85
N HIS A 353 16.60 -22.64 22.73
CA HIS A 353 17.01 -22.07 21.44
C HIS A 353 16.01 -22.49 20.35
N ILE A 354 15.71 -21.54 19.44
CA ILE A 354 14.89 -21.79 18.26
C ILE A 354 15.77 -21.57 17.03
N ASP A 355 16.05 -22.64 16.29
CA ASP A 355 16.73 -22.53 15.00
C ASP A 355 15.89 -21.68 14.04
N TYR A 356 16.55 -20.75 13.33
CA TYR A 356 15.86 -19.81 12.45
C TYR A 356 15.06 -20.52 11.34
N GLN A 357 15.50 -21.70 10.88
CA GLN A 357 14.79 -22.49 9.88
C GLN A 357 13.54 -23.16 10.43
N LYS A 358 13.48 -23.36 11.75
CA LYS A 358 12.33 -23.96 12.45
C LYS A 358 11.34 -22.91 12.95
N ALA A 359 11.69 -21.62 12.94
CA ALA A 359 10.83 -20.55 13.37
C ALA A 359 9.45 -20.53 12.67
N PRO A 360 9.33 -20.74 11.34
CA PRO A 360 8.03 -20.84 10.68
C PRO A 360 7.14 -21.95 11.22
N LEU A 361 7.70 -23.10 11.59
CA LEU A 361 6.96 -24.21 12.19
C LEU A 361 6.41 -23.85 13.57
N VAL A 362 7.19 -23.11 14.38
CA VAL A 362 6.74 -22.63 15.68
C VAL A 362 5.56 -21.68 15.52
N VAL A 363 5.62 -20.73 14.59
CA VAL A 363 4.53 -19.79 14.32
C VAL A 363 3.29 -20.51 13.76
N GLN A 364 3.48 -21.46 12.84
CA GLN A 364 2.40 -22.25 12.26
C GLN A 364 1.66 -23.08 13.34
N ARG A 365 2.37 -23.65 14.28
CA ARG A 365 1.78 -24.52 15.33
C ARG A 365 1.17 -23.74 16.49
N PHE A 366 1.80 -22.65 16.93
CA PHE A 366 1.48 -21.95 18.18
C PHE A 366 1.00 -20.49 17.97
N GLY A 367 1.26 -19.92 16.80
CA GLY A 367 0.99 -18.51 16.50
C GLY A 367 2.13 -17.56 16.87
N ASP A 368 2.69 -17.69 18.07
CA ASP A 368 3.88 -16.98 18.53
C ASP A 368 4.61 -17.75 19.63
N VAL A 369 5.81 -17.28 20.00
CA VAL A 369 6.64 -17.95 21.02
C VAL A 369 6.05 -17.82 22.43
N LYS A 370 5.36 -16.73 22.74
CA LYS A 370 4.74 -16.55 24.07
C LYS A 370 3.64 -17.60 24.30
N LYS A 371 2.81 -17.87 23.30
CA LYS A 371 1.80 -18.92 23.39
C LYS A 371 2.41 -20.31 23.50
N LEU A 372 3.52 -20.58 22.80
CA LEU A 372 4.25 -21.81 22.97
C LEU A 372 4.69 -21.99 24.42
N VAL A 373 5.27 -20.96 25.04
CA VAL A 373 5.72 -20.99 26.43
C VAL A 373 4.53 -21.22 27.37
N GLU A 374 3.51 -20.42 27.30
CA GLU A 374 2.38 -20.44 28.25
C GLU A 374 1.45 -21.67 28.08
N GLN A 375 1.20 -22.10 26.83
CA GLN A 375 0.23 -23.16 26.56
C GLN A 375 0.82 -24.56 26.45
N THR A 376 2.14 -24.66 26.26
CA THR A 376 2.80 -25.97 26.05
C THR A 376 3.95 -26.18 27.02
N LEU A 377 4.92 -25.26 27.07
CA LEU A 377 6.10 -25.47 27.91
C LEU A 377 5.77 -25.41 29.41
N ASP A 378 5.00 -24.44 29.86
CA ASP A 378 4.64 -24.31 31.28
C ASP A 378 3.87 -25.53 31.79
N PRO A 379 2.79 -25.99 31.17
CA PRO A 379 2.10 -27.21 31.60
C PRO A 379 3.01 -28.45 31.58
N MET A 380 3.86 -28.58 30.57
CA MET A 380 4.75 -29.73 30.41
C MET A 380 5.82 -29.77 31.49
N VAL A 381 6.50 -28.65 31.74
CA VAL A 381 7.54 -28.51 32.78
C VAL A 381 6.92 -28.71 34.15
N SER A 382 5.78 -28.06 34.42
CA SER A 382 5.09 -28.19 35.71
C SER A 382 4.63 -29.60 35.98
N ALA A 383 4.06 -30.31 35.02
CA ALA A 383 3.63 -31.72 35.16
C ALA A 383 4.84 -32.63 35.43
N TYR A 384 5.94 -32.43 34.72
CA TYR A 384 7.15 -33.23 34.86
C TYR A 384 7.70 -33.14 36.29
N PHE A 385 7.90 -31.95 36.84
CA PHE A 385 8.45 -31.78 38.18
C PHE A 385 7.45 -32.17 39.27
N LYS A 386 6.16 -31.99 39.10
CA LYS A 386 5.13 -32.51 40.00
C LYS A 386 5.18 -34.03 40.09
N ASN A 387 5.38 -34.74 39.00
CA ASN A 387 5.57 -36.20 39.02
C ASN A 387 6.82 -36.63 39.76
N ILE A 388 7.94 -35.94 39.58
CA ILE A 388 9.17 -36.20 40.35
C ILE A 388 8.94 -35.97 41.82
N GLY A 389 8.27 -34.89 42.22
CA GLY A 389 7.95 -34.59 43.60
C GLY A 389 7.18 -35.70 44.31
N GLN A 390 6.16 -36.26 43.64
CA GLN A 390 5.32 -37.33 44.19
C GLN A 390 6.07 -38.66 44.46
N THR A 391 7.19 -38.88 43.80
CA THR A 391 7.97 -40.09 43.94
C THR A 391 9.07 -40.05 45.00
N ARG A 392 9.37 -38.86 45.57
CA ARG A 392 10.53 -38.58 46.44
C ARG A 392 10.10 -37.82 47.67
N THR A 393 10.82 -38.03 48.78
CA THR A 393 10.69 -37.22 50.00
C THR A 393 11.39 -35.85 49.81
N LEU A 394 11.09 -34.89 50.67
CA LEU A 394 11.73 -33.57 50.64
C LEU A 394 13.24 -33.67 50.78
N ILE A 395 13.72 -34.54 51.69
CA ILE A 395 15.15 -34.77 51.93
C ILE A 395 15.83 -35.38 50.70
N GLU A 396 15.22 -36.34 50.04
CA GLU A 396 15.72 -36.96 48.80
C GLU A 396 15.81 -35.91 47.68
N LEU A 397 14.81 -35.01 47.51
CA LEU A 397 14.89 -33.92 46.54
C LEU A 397 16.07 -32.99 46.75
N ILE A 398 16.44 -32.72 48.01
CA ILE A 398 17.57 -31.87 48.33
C ILE A 398 18.89 -32.59 48.07
N HIS A 399 19.02 -33.84 48.51
CA HIS A 399 20.25 -34.63 48.35
C HIS A 399 20.53 -35.02 46.90
N GLU A 400 19.51 -35.35 46.12
CA GLU A 400 19.64 -35.79 44.74
C GLU A 400 19.49 -34.69 43.72
N ARG A 401 19.54 -33.43 44.14
CA ARG A 401 19.28 -32.26 43.26
C ARG A 401 20.04 -32.31 41.95
N ASN A 402 21.34 -32.60 41.97
CA ASN A 402 22.18 -32.64 40.76
C ASN A 402 21.79 -33.78 39.82
N GLU A 403 21.40 -34.93 40.33
CA GLU A 403 20.96 -36.08 39.56
C GLU A 403 19.58 -35.80 38.95
N ILE A 404 18.67 -35.18 39.70
CA ILE A 404 17.37 -34.78 39.21
C ILE A 404 17.51 -33.75 38.05
N GLN A 405 18.40 -32.78 38.20
CA GLN A 405 18.66 -31.79 37.15
C GLN A 405 19.20 -32.45 35.88
N ARG A 406 20.19 -33.36 36.02
CA ARG A 406 20.77 -34.09 34.89
C ARG A 406 19.74 -34.96 34.19
N GLN A 407 18.94 -35.72 34.91
CA GLN A 407 17.88 -36.57 34.36
C GLN A 407 16.78 -35.75 33.71
N SER A 408 16.34 -34.65 34.34
CA SER A 408 15.34 -33.75 33.82
C SER A 408 15.80 -33.12 32.51
N SER A 409 17.01 -32.64 32.43
CA SER A 409 17.59 -32.07 31.23
C SER A 409 17.60 -33.06 30.09
N GLN A 410 18.00 -34.31 30.36
CA GLN A 410 18.05 -35.35 29.33
C GLN A 410 16.65 -35.77 28.81
N GLU A 411 15.70 -35.99 29.73
CA GLU A 411 14.34 -36.41 29.36
C GLU A 411 13.55 -35.31 28.69
N MET A 412 13.73 -34.05 29.07
CA MET A 412 13.06 -32.89 28.45
C MET A 412 13.63 -32.52 27.11
N LYS A 413 14.90 -32.82 26.83
CA LYS A 413 15.54 -32.52 25.55
C LYS A 413 14.78 -33.09 24.37
N ASP A 414 14.40 -34.35 24.42
CA ASP A 414 13.63 -35.01 23.35
C ASP A 414 12.23 -34.43 23.23
N LYS A 415 11.58 -34.08 24.35
CA LYS A 415 10.25 -33.45 24.35
C LYS A 415 10.29 -32.05 23.72
N PHE A 416 11.32 -31.25 23.99
CA PHE A 416 11.48 -29.93 23.40
C PHE A 416 11.76 -29.99 21.91
N LEU A 417 12.58 -30.95 21.44
CA LEU A 417 12.82 -31.19 20.01
C LEU A 417 11.53 -31.50 19.24
N HIS A 418 10.58 -32.22 19.87
CA HIS A 418 9.27 -32.46 19.25
C HIS A 418 8.49 -31.17 18.95
N TYR A 419 8.74 -30.10 19.71
CA TYR A 419 8.14 -28.78 19.48
C TYR A 419 9.03 -27.82 18.69
N ASN A 420 10.07 -28.32 18.03
CA ASN A 420 11.07 -27.54 17.28
C ASN A 420 11.88 -26.58 18.13
N LEU A 421 12.14 -26.95 19.38
CA LEU A 421 12.96 -26.23 20.33
C LEU A 421 14.20 -27.05 20.68
N GLU A 422 15.29 -26.36 20.95
CA GLU A 422 16.51 -26.94 21.49
C GLU A 422 16.63 -26.55 22.96
N LEU A 423 16.76 -27.55 23.83
CA LEU A 423 17.04 -27.33 25.27
C LEU A 423 18.54 -27.24 25.43
N GLU A 424 19.02 -26.07 25.83
CA GLU A 424 20.45 -25.83 26.09
C GLU A 424 20.80 -26.15 27.54
N GLU A 425 20.01 -25.66 28.49
CA GLU A 425 20.25 -25.86 29.94
C GLU A 425 18.93 -25.81 30.74
#